data_f84cf168ddb17e86f26b8c34902933bf
#
_entry.id   f84cf168ddb17e86f26b8c34902933bf
#
_cell.length_a   1.000
_cell.length_b   1.000
_cell.length_c   1.000
_cell.angle_alpha   90.00
_cell.angle_beta   90.00
_cell.angle_gamma   90.00
#
_symmetry.space_group_name_H-M   'P 1'
#
loop_
_entity.id
_entity.type
_entity.pdbx_description
1 polymer ?
#
loop_
_entity_poly.entity_id
_entity_poly.type
_entity_poly.pdbx_seq_one_letter_code
_entity_poly.pdbx_strand_id
1 'polypeptide(L)'
;MEELRKSVICKASELYYACLERECEAANYPPYKAMGMGYIRFAAEERELFRLLFMRDRSGEEKSDGETEDVKKSVELIMKGTGLGMNDAFMLHLELWIFVHGIASMIATSYLNWESELVSRMVSDAYEGIKARFISKDGKEDKNVR
;
A
#
# COMPACT_ATOMS: atom_id res chain seq x y z
N MET A 1 -3.37 -31.14 3.88
CA MET A 1 -3.98 -30.05 3.08
C MET A 1 -3.80 -28.68 3.73
N GLU A 2 -4.12 -28.54 5.00
CA GLU A 2 -3.94 -27.26 5.73
C GLU A 2 -2.46 -26.83 5.84
N GLU A 3 -1.56 -27.75 6.14
CA GLU A 3 -0.11 -27.48 6.19
C GLU A 3 0.46 -27.06 4.83
N LEU A 4 0.01 -27.72 3.76
CA LEU A 4 0.43 -27.35 2.40
C LEU A 4 -0.04 -25.93 2.05
N ARG A 5 -1.29 -25.58 2.39
CA ARG A 5 -1.83 -24.24 2.18
C ARG A 5 -1.02 -23.18 2.93
N LYS A 6 -0.69 -23.43 4.20
CA LYS A 6 0.14 -22.54 5.02
C LYS A 6 1.55 -22.37 4.43
N SER A 7 2.15 -23.45 3.96
CA SER A 7 3.48 -23.41 3.32
C SER A 7 3.46 -22.58 2.04
N VAL A 8 2.42 -22.71 1.20
CA VAL A 8 2.27 -21.92 -0.03
C VAL A 8 2.06 -20.42 0.31
N ILE A 9 1.23 -20.11 1.30
CA ILE A 9 1.02 -18.72 1.74
C ILE A 9 2.31 -18.12 2.28
N CYS A 10 3.07 -18.86 3.09
CA CYS A 10 4.36 -18.40 3.60
C CYS A 10 5.33 -18.07 2.45
N LYS A 11 5.46 -18.98 1.48
CA LYS A 11 6.33 -18.76 0.31
C LYS A 11 5.87 -17.60 -0.56
N ALA A 12 4.58 -17.44 -0.76
CA ALA A 12 4.01 -16.30 -1.48
C ALA A 12 4.33 -14.98 -0.75
N SER A 13 4.24 -14.97 0.58
CA SER A 13 4.60 -13.79 1.40
C SER A 13 6.09 -13.44 1.28
N GLU A 14 6.99 -14.43 1.30
CA GLU A 14 8.42 -14.20 1.08
C GLU A 14 8.69 -13.54 -0.29
N LEU A 15 8.06 -14.02 -1.34
CA LEU A 15 8.18 -13.44 -2.68
C LEU A 15 7.62 -12.00 -2.76
N TYR A 16 6.51 -11.76 -2.07
CA TYR A 16 5.94 -10.42 -1.94
C TYR A 16 6.91 -9.45 -1.28
N TYR A 17 7.47 -9.80 -0.12
CA TYR A 17 8.43 -8.94 0.56
C TYR A 17 9.72 -8.72 -0.25
N ALA A 18 10.22 -9.74 -0.92
CA ALA A 18 11.36 -9.61 -1.83
C ALA A 18 11.07 -8.63 -2.99
N CYS A 19 9.83 -8.61 -3.50
CA CYS A 19 9.42 -7.64 -4.52
C CYS A 19 9.39 -6.21 -3.96
N LEU A 20 8.88 -6.00 -2.74
CA LEU A 20 8.88 -4.69 -2.09
C LEU A 20 10.32 -4.19 -1.84
N GLU A 21 11.20 -5.03 -1.31
CA GLU A 21 12.59 -4.70 -1.06
C GLU A 21 13.30 -4.27 -2.35
N ARG A 22 13.16 -5.05 -3.40
CA ARG A 22 13.73 -4.74 -4.73
C ARG A 22 13.28 -3.37 -5.24
N GLU A 23 12.00 -3.02 -5.08
CA GLU A 23 11.47 -1.74 -5.51
C GLU A 23 11.99 -0.58 -4.65
N CYS A 24 12.11 -0.78 -3.35
CA CYS A 24 12.68 0.21 -2.43
C CYS A 24 14.19 0.43 -2.68
N GLU A 25 14.95 -0.65 -2.94
CA GLU A 25 16.38 -0.60 -3.22
C GLU A 25 16.69 0.07 -4.57
N ALA A 26 15.81 -0.09 -5.56
CA ALA A 26 15.96 0.56 -6.86
C ALA A 26 15.91 2.10 -6.78
N ALA A 27 15.35 2.64 -5.69
CA ALA A 27 15.29 4.07 -5.37
C ALA A 27 14.70 4.97 -6.48
N ASN A 28 13.84 4.41 -7.32
CA ASN A 28 13.14 5.15 -8.38
C ASN A 28 12.05 6.08 -7.83
N TYR A 29 11.59 5.82 -6.60
CA TYR A 29 10.52 6.54 -5.93
C TYR A 29 10.88 6.84 -4.47
N PRO A 30 10.23 7.84 -3.85
CA PRO A 30 10.28 8.01 -2.40
C PRO A 30 9.83 6.73 -1.68
N PRO A 31 10.34 6.42 -0.47
CA PRO A 31 10.14 5.14 0.20
C PRO A 31 8.67 4.69 0.30
N TYR A 32 7.77 5.58 0.67
CA TYR A 32 6.36 5.25 0.79
C TYR A 32 5.72 4.91 -0.57
N LYS A 33 6.03 5.69 -1.62
CA LYS A 33 5.57 5.41 -2.98
C LYS A 33 6.18 4.10 -3.52
N ALA A 34 7.45 3.82 -3.22
CA ALA A 34 8.10 2.59 -3.64
C ALA A 34 7.39 1.34 -3.09
N MET A 35 6.89 1.38 -1.86
CA MET A 35 6.08 0.30 -1.29
C MET A 35 4.79 0.07 -2.10
N GLY A 36 4.07 1.13 -2.44
CA GLY A 36 2.85 1.03 -3.26
C GLY A 36 3.11 0.53 -4.68
N MET A 37 4.19 1.00 -5.31
CA MET A 37 4.59 0.53 -6.64
C MET A 37 5.06 -0.93 -6.62
N GLY A 38 5.76 -1.35 -5.58
CA GLY A 38 6.15 -2.75 -5.37
C GLY A 38 4.94 -3.67 -5.19
N TYR A 39 3.93 -3.23 -4.46
CA TYR A 39 2.66 -3.93 -4.31
C TYR A 39 1.95 -4.14 -5.65
N ILE A 40 1.86 -3.09 -6.47
CA ILE A 40 1.24 -3.16 -7.80
C ILE A 40 2.07 -4.03 -8.75
N ARG A 41 3.40 -3.94 -8.68
CA ARG A 41 4.29 -4.79 -9.47
C ARG A 41 4.13 -6.27 -9.14
N PHE A 42 4.05 -6.61 -7.87
CA PHE A 42 3.78 -7.98 -7.44
C PHE A 42 2.45 -8.51 -8.02
N ALA A 43 1.41 -7.69 -8.03
CA ALA A 43 0.14 -8.05 -8.65
C ALA A 43 0.25 -8.28 -10.17
N ALA A 44 1.15 -7.58 -10.85
CA ALA A 44 1.37 -7.74 -12.29
C ALA A 44 2.23 -8.97 -12.63
N GLU A 45 3.29 -9.21 -11.86
CA GLU A 45 4.26 -10.29 -12.09
C GLU A 45 3.76 -11.63 -11.54
N GLU A 46 3.10 -11.63 -10.38
CA GLU A 46 2.70 -12.83 -9.61
C GLU A 46 1.18 -12.83 -9.33
N ARG A 47 0.38 -12.77 -10.37
CA ARG A 47 -1.09 -12.60 -10.30
C ARG A 47 -1.79 -13.59 -9.38
N GLU A 48 -1.48 -14.87 -9.50
CA GLU A 48 -2.11 -15.93 -8.70
C GLU A 48 -1.68 -15.86 -7.22
N LEU A 49 -0.42 -15.52 -6.96
CA LEU A 49 0.07 -15.33 -5.60
C LEU A 49 -0.53 -14.07 -4.97
N PHE A 50 -0.67 -13.00 -5.74
CA PHE A 50 -1.36 -11.79 -5.30
C PHE A 50 -2.82 -12.09 -4.91
N ARG A 51 -3.55 -12.80 -5.75
CA ARG A 51 -4.93 -13.22 -5.47
C ARG A 51 -5.01 -14.08 -4.22
N LEU A 52 -4.09 -15.02 -4.06
CA LEU A 52 -4.00 -15.88 -2.88
C LEU A 52 -3.76 -15.08 -1.60
N LEU A 53 -2.86 -14.10 -1.62
CA LEU A 53 -2.53 -13.31 -0.44
C LEU A 53 -3.59 -12.27 -0.08
N PHE A 54 -4.11 -11.53 -1.08
CA PHE A 54 -4.83 -10.29 -0.86
C PHE A 54 -6.28 -10.30 -1.32
N MET A 55 -6.75 -11.33 -2.04
CA MET A 55 -8.10 -11.40 -2.58
C MET A 55 -8.89 -12.63 -2.10
N ARG A 56 -8.35 -13.42 -1.17
CA ARG A 56 -9.06 -14.56 -0.58
C ARG A 56 -9.97 -14.13 0.57
N ASP A 57 -10.92 -14.98 0.92
CA ASP A 57 -11.67 -14.83 2.18
C ASP A 57 -10.73 -15.04 3.38
N ARG A 58 -10.69 -14.06 4.26
CA ARG A 58 -9.87 -14.02 5.47
C ARG A 58 -10.70 -13.81 6.74
N SER A 59 -12.00 -14.00 6.66
CA SER A 59 -12.92 -13.75 7.79
C SER A 59 -12.61 -14.57 9.04
N GLY A 60 -11.93 -15.71 8.90
CA GLY A 60 -11.48 -16.58 9.99
C GLY A 60 -10.01 -16.41 10.38
N GLU A 61 -9.29 -15.47 9.80
CA GLU A 61 -7.85 -15.28 10.04
C GLU A 61 -7.61 -14.04 10.90
N GLU A 62 -6.69 -14.14 11.87
CA GLU A 62 -6.14 -12.98 12.56
C GLU A 62 -5.10 -12.29 11.67
N LYS A 63 -4.92 -10.97 11.85
CA LYS A 63 -3.84 -10.24 11.17
C LYS A 63 -2.50 -10.78 11.63
N SER A 64 -1.59 -10.99 10.70
CA SER A 64 -0.23 -11.37 11.04
C SER A 64 0.56 -10.22 11.65
N ASP A 65 1.56 -10.53 12.46
CA ASP A 65 2.47 -9.52 13.02
C ASP A 65 3.16 -8.71 11.92
N GLY A 66 3.52 -9.34 10.80
CA GLY A 66 4.10 -8.66 9.64
C GLY A 66 3.18 -7.62 9.02
N GLU A 67 1.89 -7.92 8.86
CA GLU A 67 0.92 -6.95 8.32
C GLU A 67 0.75 -5.74 9.25
N THR A 68 0.75 -5.97 10.55
CA THR A 68 0.66 -4.88 11.54
C THR A 68 1.91 -4.00 11.51
N GLU A 69 3.09 -4.59 11.38
CA GLU A 69 4.36 -3.86 11.27
C GLU A 69 4.45 -3.07 9.94
N ASP A 70 3.96 -3.60 8.84
CA ASP A 70 3.91 -2.90 7.54
C ASP A 70 3.04 -1.64 7.61
N VAL A 71 1.87 -1.72 8.24
CA VAL A 71 1.00 -0.56 8.45
C VAL A 71 1.71 0.49 9.31
N LYS A 72 2.32 0.07 10.41
CA LYS A 72 3.07 0.96 11.31
C LYS A 72 4.21 1.68 10.58
N LYS A 73 5.03 0.95 9.83
CA LYS A 73 6.11 1.52 9.03
C LYS A 73 5.60 2.52 7.99
N SER A 74 4.50 2.20 7.34
CA SER A 74 3.87 3.09 6.35
C SER A 74 3.38 4.39 6.98
N VAL A 75 2.72 4.31 8.15
CA VAL A 75 2.24 5.48 8.90
C VAL A 75 3.43 6.35 9.37
N GLU A 76 4.49 5.75 9.88
CA GLU A 76 5.70 6.46 10.29
C GLU A 76 6.36 7.22 9.12
N LEU A 77 6.42 6.60 7.93
CA LEU A 77 6.94 7.25 6.72
C LEU A 77 6.08 8.46 6.31
N ILE A 78 4.75 8.34 6.41
CA ILE A 78 3.84 9.46 6.14
C ILE A 78 4.03 10.58 7.15
N MET A 79 4.04 10.27 8.44
CA MET A 79 4.25 11.26 9.50
C MET A 79 5.55 12.03 9.29
N LYS A 80 6.64 11.32 8.99
CA LYS A 80 7.94 11.91 8.73
C LYS A 80 7.95 12.82 7.49
N GLY A 81 7.24 12.41 6.44
CA GLY A 81 7.21 13.15 5.16
C GLY A 81 6.22 14.32 5.12
N THR A 82 5.18 14.31 5.98
CA THR A 82 4.08 15.30 5.91
C THR A 82 3.93 16.16 7.16
N GLY A 83 4.46 15.71 8.31
CA GLY A 83 4.22 16.33 9.62
C GLY A 83 2.84 16.02 10.21
N LEU A 84 2.01 15.20 9.57
CA LEU A 84 0.68 14.82 10.10
C LEU A 84 0.78 14.02 11.39
N GLY A 85 -0.22 14.18 12.26
CA GLY A 85 -0.39 13.33 13.43
C GLY A 85 -0.75 11.89 13.06
N MET A 86 -0.61 10.96 14.01
CA MET A 86 -0.79 9.51 13.78
C MET A 86 -2.15 9.17 13.18
N ASN A 87 -3.24 9.75 13.67
CA ASN A 87 -4.59 9.43 13.19
C ASN A 87 -4.79 9.84 11.73
N ASP A 88 -4.35 11.04 11.36
CA ASP A 88 -4.47 11.55 9.98
C ASP A 88 -3.53 10.80 9.03
N ALA A 89 -2.31 10.50 9.47
CA ALA A 89 -1.38 9.69 8.71
C ALA A 89 -1.91 8.26 8.48
N PHE A 90 -2.55 7.65 9.48
CA PHE A 90 -3.21 6.35 9.34
C PHE A 90 -4.38 6.41 8.35
N MET A 91 -5.23 7.44 8.43
CA MET A 91 -6.34 7.61 7.49
C MET A 91 -5.86 7.84 6.06
N LEU A 92 -4.82 8.66 5.87
CA LEU A 92 -4.19 8.86 4.58
C LEU A 92 -3.65 7.54 4.02
N HIS A 93 -2.96 6.75 4.86
CA HIS A 93 -2.48 5.43 4.48
C HIS A 93 -3.61 4.50 4.04
N LEU A 94 -4.68 4.43 4.83
CA LEU A 94 -5.82 3.55 4.55
C LEU A 94 -6.50 3.90 3.23
N GLU A 95 -6.78 5.16 2.99
CA GLU A 95 -7.42 5.61 1.75
C GLU A 95 -6.53 5.36 0.52
N LEU A 96 -5.23 5.62 0.62
CA LEU A 96 -4.31 5.36 -0.46
C LEU A 96 -4.07 3.87 -0.68
N TRP A 97 -4.04 3.07 0.39
CA TRP A 97 -3.96 1.61 0.27
C TRP A 97 -5.15 1.03 -0.49
N ILE A 98 -6.38 1.49 -0.20
CA ILE A 98 -7.58 1.08 -0.93
C ILE A 98 -7.46 1.43 -2.43
N PHE A 99 -6.96 2.63 -2.75
CA PHE A 99 -6.73 3.06 -4.13
C PHE A 99 -5.70 2.16 -4.85
N VAL A 100 -4.56 1.93 -4.22
CA VAL A 100 -3.49 1.07 -4.74
C VAL A 100 -3.94 -0.38 -4.89
N HIS A 101 -4.70 -0.90 -3.90
CA HIS A 101 -5.28 -2.23 -3.96
C HIS A 101 -6.29 -2.36 -5.11
N GLY A 102 -7.07 -1.32 -5.38
CA GLY A 102 -7.97 -1.28 -6.53
C GLY A 102 -7.22 -1.45 -7.86
N ILE A 103 -6.15 -0.69 -8.07
CA ILE A 103 -5.28 -0.82 -9.26
C ILE A 103 -4.70 -2.24 -9.34
N ALA A 104 -4.10 -2.72 -8.26
CA ALA A 104 -3.46 -4.03 -8.20
C ALA A 104 -4.46 -5.17 -8.49
N SER A 105 -5.67 -5.08 -7.95
CA SER A 105 -6.73 -6.06 -8.17
C SER A 105 -7.19 -6.11 -9.64
N MET A 106 -7.32 -4.95 -10.29
CA MET A 106 -7.67 -4.87 -11.71
C MET A 106 -6.58 -5.47 -12.60
N ILE A 107 -5.31 -5.28 -12.24
CA ILE A 107 -4.18 -5.88 -12.95
C ILE A 107 -4.13 -7.40 -12.71
N ALA A 108 -4.25 -7.85 -11.47
CA ALA A 108 -4.19 -9.26 -11.11
C ALA A 108 -5.32 -10.10 -11.74
N THR A 109 -6.48 -9.49 -11.98
CA THR A 109 -7.62 -10.13 -12.64
C THR A 109 -7.61 -9.96 -14.17
N SER A 110 -6.62 -9.29 -14.73
CA SER A 110 -6.55 -8.92 -16.15
C SER A 110 -7.77 -8.10 -16.63
N TYR A 111 -8.47 -7.47 -15.71
CA TYR A 111 -9.59 -6.59 -16.04
C TYR A 111 -9.12 -5.34 -16.79
N LEU A 112 -8.05 -4.72 -16.31
CA LEU A 112 -7.34 -3.62 -16.95
C LEU A 112 -5.83 -3.82 -16.84
N ASN A 113 -5.12 -3.50 -17.92
CA ASN A 113 -3.67 -3.39 -17.93
C ASN A 113 -3.30 -1.95 -18.27
N TRP A 114 -2.51 -1.34 -17.40
CA TRP A 114 -1.97 0.00 -17.59
C TRP A 114 -0.46 -0.02 -17.66
N GLU A 115 0.09 0.90 -18.42
CA GLU A 115 1.52 1.14 -18.42
C GLU A 115 2.00 1.64 -17.05
N SER A 116 3.18 1.22 -16.65
CA SER A 116 3.78 1.53 -15.34
C SER A 116 3.88 3.04 -15.08
N GLU A 117 4.15 3.83 -16.11
CA GLU A 117 4.24 5.29 -16.01
C GLU A 117 2.89 5.92 -15.66
N LEU A 118 1.82 5.48 -16.30
CA LEU A 118 0.46 5.93 -16.00
C LEU A 118 0.06 5.56 -14.57
N VAL A 119 0.35 4.33 -14.15
CA VAL A 119 0.10 3.86 -12.78
C VAL A 119 0.85 4.71 -11.76
N SER A 120 2.13 4.96 -12.01
CA SER A 120 2.98 5.80 -11.15
C SER A 120 2.41 7.21 -11.00
N ARG A 121 1.91 7.80 -12.09
CA ARG A 121 1.27 9.11 -12.06
C ARG A 121 -0.04 9.09 -11.26
N MET A 122 -0.93 8.12 -11.51
CA MET A 122 -2.17 7.98 -10.77
C MET A 122 -1.95 7.81 -9.26
N VAL A 123 -0.95 7.05 -8.86
CA VAL A 123 -0.59 6.90 -7.43
C VAL A 123 -0.12 8.23 -6.83
N SER A 124 0.68 9.01 -7.56
CA SER A 124 1.12 10.34 -7.10
C SER A 124 -0.05 11.31 -6.99
N ASP A 125 -0.92 11.36 -7.98
CA ASP A 125 -2.08 12.25 -8.01
C ASP A 125 -3.04 11.93 -6.86
N ALA A 126 -3.28 10.64 -6.58
CA ALA A 126 -4.08 10.21 -5.44
C ALA A 126 -3.44 10.61 -4.10
N TYR A 127 -2.13 10.37 -3.94
CA TYR A 127 -1.41 10.77 -2.73
C TYR A 127 -1.49 12.27 -2.47
N GLU A 128 -1.21 13.10 -3.45
CA GLU A 128 -1.25 14.56 -3.31
C GLU A 128 -2.68 15.06 -3.05
N GLY A 129 -3.68 14.52 -3.73
CA GLY A 129 -5.08 14.90 -3.53
C GLY A 129 -5.60 14.54 -2.13
N ILE A 130 -5.31 13.34 -1.64
CA ILE A 130 -5.72 12.90 -0.30
C ILE A 130 -4.98 13.71 0.77
N LYS A 131 -3.65 13.86 0.63
CA LYS A 131 -2.81 14.62 1.55
C LYS A 131 -3.27 16.07 1.71
N ALA A 132 -3.63 16.74 0.61
CA ALA A 132 -4.08 18.13 0.63
C ALA A 132 -5.30 18.36 1.54
N ARG A 133 -6.19 17.37 1.65
CA ARG A 133 -7.37 17.44 2.52
C ARG A 133 -7.00 17.49 4.00
N PHE A 134 -5.97 16.75 4.43
CA PHE A 134 -5.51 16.74 5.82
C PHE A 134 -4.76 18.02 6.17
N ILE A 135 -3.86 18.48 5.30
CA ILE A 135 -3.08 19.72 5.52
C ILE A 135 -3.98 20.95 5.57
N SER A 136 -5.05 21.01 4.76
CA SER A 136 -6.00 22.14 4.78
C SER A 136 -6.85 22.24 6.06
N LYS A 137 -7.02 21.14 6.82
CA LYS A 137 -7.71 21.14 8.11
C LYS A 137 -6.87 21.80 9.19
N ASP A 138 -5.58 21.47 9.27
CA ASP A 138 -4.65 22.04 10.26
C ASP A 138 -4.56 23.58 10.15
N GLY A 139 -4.62 24.10 8.92
CA GLY A 139 -4.62 25.55 8.69
C GLY A 139 -5.91 26.29 9.10
N LYS A 140 -6.99 25.56 9.43
CA LYS A 140 -8.26 26.17 9.88
C LYS A 140 -8.44 26.14 11.39
N GLU A 141 -7.83 25.20 12.09
CA GLU A 141 -7.88 25.14 13.57
C GLU A 141 -7.03 26.23 14.21
N ASP A 142 -5.91 26.60 13.62
CA ASP A 142 -5.05 27.72 14.10
C ASP A 142 -5.66 29.11 13.92
N LYS A 143 -6.70 29.29 13.11
CA LYS A 143 -7.37 30.58 12.91
C LYS A 143 -8.56 30.83 13.84
N ASN A 144 -8.99 29.84 14.61
CA ASN A 144 -10.11 29.97 15.55
C ASN A 144 -9.68 30.14 17.01
N VAL A 145 -8.40 30.27 17.29
CA VAL A 145 -7.82 30.50 18.63
C VAL A 145 -7.15 31.88 18.68
N ARG A 146 -7.83 32.90 18.17
CA ARG A 146 -7.48 34.31 18.43
C ARG A 146 -8.72 35.12 18.73
#